data_995ceebd3550c433883d0a1344ba59e5
#
_entry.id   995ceebd3550c433883d0a1344ba59e5
#
_cell.length_a   1.000
_cell.length_b   1.000
_cell.length_c   1.000
_cell.angle_alpha   90.00
_cell.angle_beta   90.00
_cell.angle_gamma   90.00
#
_symmetry.space_group_name_H-M   'P 1'
#
loop_
_entity.id
_entity.type
_entity.pdbx_description
1 polymer ?
#
loop_
_entity_poly.entity_id
_entity_poly.type
_entity_poly.pdbx_seq_one_letter_code
_entity_poly.pdbx_strand_id
1 'polypeptide(L)'
;MILVDTSVWIDHLRHGDVELTKLLNAGRVLTHRFVIGELSLGNLQNRDVVLSTLQNLSQVTFASDSEVLNFIGNNALFGTGIGYIDAHLLAATKLTPGAMLWTRDKRLLAESTRLGVCVNLTH
;
A
#
# COMPACT_ATOMS: atom_id res chain seq x y z
N MET A 1 10.01 -4.53 -5.80
CA MET A 1 9.37 -4.51 -4.46
C MET A 1 7.95 -3.97 -4.59
N ILE A 2 7.04 -4.51 -3.82
CA ILE A 2 5.61 -4.24 -3.95
C ILE A 2 5.05 -3.71 -2.64
N LEU A 3 4.52 -2.48 -2.68
CA LEU A 3 3.76 -1.91 -1.57
C LEU A 3 2.34 -2.47 -1.63
N VAL A 4 1.92 -3.13 -0.57
CA VAL A 4 0.62 -3.80 -0.49
C VAL A 4 -0.35 -2.93 0.30
N ASP A 5 -1.44 -2.53 -0.35
CA ASP A 5 -2.50 -1.73 0.26
C ASP A 5 -3.29 -2.53 1.30
N THR A 6 -3.90 -1.82 2.23
CA THR A 6 -4.77 -2.38 3.27
C THR A 6 -5.83 -3.31 2.70
N SER A 7 -6.42 -2.98 1.55
CA SER A 7 -7.47 -3.80 0.91
C SER A 7 -7.01 -5.22 0.63
N VAL A 8 -5.77 -5.40 0.19
CA VAL A 8 -5.18 -6.71 -0.08
C VAL A 8 -4.85 -7.43 1.22
N TRP A 9 -4.26 -6.72 2.19
CA TRP A 9 -3.93 -7.29 3.49
C TRP A 9 -5.16 -7.83 4.21
N ILE A 10 -6.29 -7.10 4.16
CA ILE A 10 -7.53 -7.53 4.79
C ILE A 10 -7.97 -8.89 4.25
N ASP A 11 -7.97 -9.06 2.93
CA ASP A 11 -8.34 -10.34 2.31
C ASP A 11 -7.37 -11.45 2.70
N HIS A 12 -6.07 -11.14 2.71
CA HIS A 12 -5.04 -12.11 3.09
C HIS A 12 -5.20 -12.58 4.55
N LEU A 13 -5.45 -11.64 5.45
CA LEU A 13 -5.60 -11.97 6.87
C LEU A 13 -6.89 -12.73 7.15
N ARG A 14 -7.91 -12.59 6.30
CA ARG A 14 -9.18 -13.33 6.44
C ARG A 14 -9.15 -14.71 5.81
N HIS A 15 -8.58 -14.82 4.60
CA HIS A 15 -8.73 -16.02 3.76
C HIS A 15 -7.41 -16.55 3.23
N GLY A 16 -6.31 -15.86 3.42
CA GLY A 16 -5.06 -16.13 2.74
C GLY A 16 -5.11 -15.72 1.26
N ASP A 17 -3.99 -15.20 0.78
CA ASP A 17 -3.81 -14.84 -0.61
C ASP A 17 -2.53 -15.47 -1.12
N VAL A 18 -2.65 -16.28 -2.17
CA VAL A 18 -1.53 -17.07 -2.71
C VAL A 18 -0.43 -16.15 -3.25
N GLU A 19 -0.81 -15.11 -3.98
CA GLU A 19 0.17 -14.19 -4.57
C GLU A 19 0.91 -13.40 -3.49
N LEU A 20 0.19 -12.93 -2.47
CA LEU A 20 0.83 -12.22 -1.35
C LEU A 20 1.76 -13.15 -0.58
N THR A 21 1.35 -14.39 -0.34
CA THR A 21 2.20 -15.39 0.32
C THR A 21 3.50 -15.59 -0.45
N LYS A 22 3.43 -15.71 -1.78
CA LYS A 22 4.63 -15.85 -2.62
C LYS A 22 5.54 -14.63 -2.51
N LEU A 23 4.98 -13.43 -2.53
CA LEU A 23 5.76 -12.20 -2.42
C LEU A 23 6.41 -12.07 -1.04
N LEU A 24 5.71 -12.43 0.02
CA LEU A 24 6.24 -12.44 1.38
C LEU A 24 7.42 -13.41 1.50
N ASN A 25 7.25 -14.62 0.97
CA ASN A 25 8.31 -15.63 1.01
C ASN A 25 9.53 -15.23 0.18
N ALA A 26 9.33 -14.45 -0.86
CA ALA A 26 10.41 -13.94 -1.71
C ALA A 26 11.06 -12.66 -1.16
N GLY A 27 10.59 -12.12 -0.04
CA GLY A 27 11.12 -10.87 0.53
C GLY A 27 10.84 -9.65 -0.33
N ARG A 28 9.73 -9.63 -1.07
CA ARG A 28 9.41 -8.59 -2.05
C ARG A 28 8.29 -7.65 -1.63
N VAL A 29 7.86 -7.71 -0.38
CA VAL A 29 6.77 -6.89 0.14
C VAL A 29 7.30 -5.67 0.86
N LEU A 30 6.78 -4.52 0.50
CA LEU A 30 6.99 -3.25 1.20
C LEU A 30 5.76 -2.92 2.03
N THR A 31 5.96 -2.26 3.16
CA THR A 31 4.86 -1.76 3.96
C THR A 31 4.97 -0.25 4.16
N HIS A 32 3.88 0.35 4.61
CA HIS A 32 3.77 1.77 4.93
C HIS A 32 3.15 1.90 6.31
N ARG A 33 3.67 2.83 7.11
CA ARG A 33 3.17 3.03 8.49
C ARG A 33 1.67 3.27 8.57
N PHE A 34 1.09 3.91 7.55
CA PHE A 34 -0.37 4.16 7.53
C PHE A 34 -1.18 2.91 7.21
N VAL A 35 -0.64 1.99 6.43
CA VAL A 35 -1.26 0.67 6.22
C VAL A 35 -1.25 -0.10 7.54
N ILE A 36 -0.14 -0.11 8.24
CA ILE A 36 -0.05 -0.75 9.56
C ILE A 36 -1.06 -0.12 10.52
N GLY A 37 -1.14 1.21 10.52
CA GLY A 37 -2.11 1.93 11.34
C GLY A 37 -3.56 1.55 11.05
N GLU A 38 -3.92 1.48 9.77
CA GLU A 38 -5.27 1.06 9.38
C GLU A 38 -5.58 -0.38 9.81
N LEU A 39 -4.63 -1.29 9.61
CA LEU A 39 -4.80 -2.69 10.03
C LEU A 39 -4.90 -2.82 11.54
N SER A 40 -4.21 -1.97 12.28
CA SER A 40 -4.23 -1.98 13.76
C SER A 40 -5.59 -1.63 14.34
N LEU A 41 -6.43 -0.91 13.58
CA LEU A 41 -7.79 -0.55 13.98
C LEU A 41 -8.78 -1.69 13.78
N GLY A 42 -8.41 -2.71 13.02
CA GLY A 42 -9.26 -3.84 12.75
C GLY A 42 -9.27 -4.86 13.90
N ASN A 43 -10.18 -5.82 13.80
CA ASN A 43 -10.29 -6.91 14.77
C ASN A 43 -9.44 -8.09 14.29
N LEU A 44 -8.15 -8.04 14.58
CA LEU A 44 -7.18 -9.03 14.11
C LEU A 44 -7.07 -10.21 15.06
N GLN A 45 -7.05 -11.43 14.50
CA GLN A 45 -6.60 -12.61 15.23
C GLN A 45 -5.08 -12.57 15.36
N ASN A 46 -4.55 -12.96 16.53
CA ASN A 46 -3.12 -12.89 16.82
C ASN A 46 -2.54 -11.50 16.55
N ARG A 47 -3.23 -10.49 17.03
CA ARG A 47 -2.96 -9.08 16.73
C ARG A 47 -1.50 -8.70 16.92
N ASP A 48 -0.91 -9.07 18.07
CA ASP A 48 0.47 -8.69 18.37
C ASP A 48 1.47 -9.32 17.40
N VAL A 49 1.25 -10.57 17.01
CA VAL A 49 2.09 -11.26 16.02
C VAL A 49 1.96 -10.60 14.65
N VAL A 50 0.74 -10.32 14.22
CA VAL A 50 0.49 -9.68 12.91
C VAL A 50 1.16 -8.31 12.84
N LEU A 51 0.93 -7.46 13.84
CA LEU A 51 1.50 -6.10 13.84
C LEU A 51 3.04 -6.13 13.93
N SER A 52 3.61 -7.01 14.74
CA SER A 52 5.04 -7.17 14.82
C SER A 52 5.64 -7.62 13.48
N THR A 53 5.00 -8.57 12.82
CA THR A 53 5.43 -9.04 11.50
C THR A 53 5.40 -7.92 10.46
N LEU A 54 4.32 -7.14 10.43
CA LEU A 54 4.20 -6.00 9.51
C LEU A 54 5.28 -4.95 9.76
N GLN A 55 5.55 -4.64 11.03
CA GLN A 55 6.57 -3.66 11.40
C GLN A 55 7.99 -4.12 11.03
N ASN A 56 8.21 -5.41 10.89
CA ASN A 56 9.50 -5.98 10.50
C ASN A 56 9.69 -6.10 8.99
N LEU A 57 8.66 -5.85 8.19
CA LEU A 57 8.79 -5.80 6.73
C LEU A 57 9.56 -4.55 6.30
N SER A 58 10.14 -4.62 5.10
CA SER A 58 10.81 -3.46 4.51
C SER A 58 9.82 -2.32 4.32
N GLN A 59 10.26 -1.09 4.65
CA GLN A 59 9.44 0.11 4.58
C GLN A 59 9.66 0.85 3.27
N VAL A 60 8.58 1.41 2.70
CA VAL A 60 8.72 2.40 1.61
C VAL A 60 9.34 3.68 2.16
N THR A 61 9.85 4.51 1.27
CA THR A 61 10.24 5.88 1.61
C THR A 61 8.98 6.66 2.00
N PHE A 62 8.96 7.19 3.22
CA PHE A 62 7.81 7.94 3.71
C PHE A 62 7.88 9.39 3.21
N ALA A 63 6.85 9.83 2.48
CA ALA A 63 6.74 11.21 2.05
C ALA A 63 6.22 12.09 3.18
N SER A 64 6.78 13.28 3.33
CA SER A 64 6.24 14.27 4.27
C SER A 64 4.88 14.78 3.81
N ASP A 65 4.12 15.40 4.71
CA ASP A 65 2.82 15.98 4.35
C ASP A 65 2.97 17.03 3.23
N SER A 66 4.00 17.86 3.28
CA SER A 66 4.21 18.85 2.24
C SER A 66 4.55 18.23 0.90
N GLU A 67 5.33 17.16 0.89
CA GLU A 67 5.61 16.40 -0.33
C GLU A 67 4.35 15.77 -0.91
N VAL A 68 3.49 15.22 -0.06
CA VAL A 68 2.21 14.64 -0.50
C VAL A 68 1.29 15.72 -1.07
N LEU A 69 1.19 16.87 -0.42
CA LEU A 69 0.37 17.97 -0.95
C LEU A 69 0.86 18.43 -2.32
N ASN A 70 2.18 18.55 -2.50
CA ASN A 70 2.75 18.88 -3.80
C ASN A 70 2.48 17.78 -4.83
N PHE A 71 2.59 16.53 -4.42
CA PHE A 71 2.33 15.38 -5.28
C PHE A 71 0.86 15.36 -5.77
N ILE A 72 -0.07 15.65 -4.87
CA ILE A 72 -1.50 15.74 -5.22
C ILE A 72 -1.72 16.80 -6.29
N GLY A 73 -1.14 17.98 -6.12
CA GLY A 73 -1.27 19.06 -7.10
C GLY A 73 -0.61 18.74 -8.43
N ASN A 74 0.63 18.25 -8.37
CA ASN A 74 1.43 17.98 -9.57
C ASN A 74 0.88 16.83 -10.41
N ASN A 75 0.15 15.90 -9.79
CA ASN A 75 -0.39 14.72 -10.48
C ASN A 75 -1.91 14.76 -10.62
N ALA A 76 -2.53 15.91 -10.35
CA ALA A 76 -3.97 16.12 -10.48
C ALA A 76 -4.80 15.04 -9.76
N LEU A 77 -4.43 14.70 -8.54
CA LEU A 77 -5.15 13.71 -7.73
C LEU A 77 -6.40 14.29 -7.07
N PHE A 78 -6.52 15.63 -7.05
CA PHE A 78 -7.71 16.30 -6.51
C PHE A 78 -8.94 15.94 -7.34
N GLY A 79 -10.06 15.76 -6.68
CA GLY A 79 -11.33 15.43 -7.34
C GLY A 79 -11.45 13.97 -7.81
N THR A 80 -10.46 13.13 -7.56
CA THR A 80 -10.48 11.72 -8.00
C THR A 80 -11.26 10.81 -7.06
N GLY A 81 -11.51 11.26 -5.85
CA GLY A 81 -12.24 10.48 -4.85
C GLY A 81 -11.37 9.58 -3.99
N ILE A 82 -10.05 9.56 -4.19
CA ILE A 82 -9.16 8.83 -3.28
C ILE A 82 -9.00 9.59 -1.97
N GLY A 83 -8.71 8.86 -0.90
CA GLY A 83 -8.44 9.46 0.41
C GLY A 83 -7.00 9.94 0.53
N TYR A 84 -6.75 10.72 1.59
CA TYR A 84 -5.41 11.26 1.84
C TYR A 84 -4.37 10.17 2.09
N ILE A 85 -4.74 9.11 2.80
CA ILE A 85 -3.84 7.97 3.01
C ILE A 85 -3.46 7.34 1.67
N ASP A 86 -4.41 7.19 0.76
CA ASP A 86 -4.14 6.66 -0.58
C ASP A 86 -3.14 7.54 -1.33
N ALA A 87 -3.27 8.87 -1.21
CA ALA A 87 -2.31 9.80 -1.80
C ALA A 87 -0.91 9.61 -1.21
N HIS A 88 -0.81 9.36 0.10
CA HIS A 88 0.46 9.01 0.74
C HIS A 88 1.08 7.74 0.16
N LEU A 89 0.26 6.71 -0.07
CA LEU A 89 0.74 5.45 -0.64
C LEU A 89 1.28 5.64 -2.06
N LEU A 90 0.58 6.42 -2.87
CA LEU A 90 1.03 6.74 -4.24
C LEU A 90 2.35 7.52 -4.23
N ALA A 91 2.44 8.54 -3.39
CA ALA A 91 3.64 9.35 -3.27
C ALA A 91 4.84 8.51 -2.78
N ALA A 92 4.63 7.69 -1.76
CA ALA A 92 5.67 6.81 -1.24
C ALA A 92 6.15 5.81 -2.29
N THR A 93 5.23 5.26 -3.08
CA THR A 93 5.58 4.35 -4.18
C THR A 93 6.45 5.05 -5.21
N LYS A 94 6.09 6.28 -5.59
CA LYS A 94 6.90 7.07 -6.53
C LYS A 94 8.28 7.42 -5.99
N LEU A 95 8.40 7.67 -4.69
CA LEU A 95 9.67 8.01 -4.05
C LEU A 95 10.58 6.80 -3.83
N THR A 96 10.03 5.60 -3.87
CA THR A 96 10.80 4.38 -3.63
C THR A 96 11.20 3.76 -4.97
N PRO A 97 12.50 3.77 -5.33
CA PRO A 97 12.94 3.27 -6.64
C PRO A 97 12.51 1.82 -6.86
N GLY A 98 11.91 1.55 -8.02
CA GLY A 98 11.47 0.21 -8.41
C GLY A 98 10.22 -0.30 -7.70
N ALA A 99 9.59 0.52 -6.86
CA ALA A 99 8.38 0.10 -6.15
C ALA A 99 7.14 0.21 -7.04
N MET A 100 6.22 -0.73 -6.84
CA MET A 100 4.90 -0.74 -7.46
C MET A 100 3.86 -0.90 -6.35
N LEU A 101 2.63 -0.46 -6.61
CA LEU A 101 1.52 -0.53 -5.66
C LEU A 101 0.54 -1.62 -6.05
N TRP A 102 0.13 -2.43 -5.07
CA TRP A 102 -0.91 -3.44 -5.24
C TRP A 102 -2.11 -3.08 -4.38
N THR A 103 -3.25 -2.82 -5.02
CA THR A 103 -4.51 -2.48 -4.36
C THR A 103 -5.69 -3.15 -5.05
N ARG A 104 -6.77 -3.36 -4.30
CA ARG A 104 -8.07 -3.81 -4.80
C ARG A 104 -9.14 -2.72 -4.72
N ASP A 105 -8.78 -1.56 -4.17
CA ASP A 105 -9.67 -0.39 -4.17
C ASP A 105 -9.73 0.18 -5.58
N LYS A 106 -10.94 0.31 -6.13
CA LYS A 106 -11.12 0.70 -7.53
C LYS A 106 -10.59 2.09 -7.85
N ARG A 107 -10.77 3.05 -6.95
CA ARG A 107 -10.33 4.43 -7.17
C ARG A 107 -8.80 4.53 -7.11
N LEU A 108 -8.20 3.88 -6.11
CA LEU A 108 -6.76 3.85 -5.98
C LEU A 108 -6.12 3.06 -7.13
N LEU A 109 -6.75 1.97 -7.55
CA LEU A 109 -6.28 1.20 -8.71
C LEU A 109 -6.23 2.06 -9.97
N ALA A 110 -7.29 2.84 -10.23
CA ALA A 110 -7.35 3.72 -11.39
C ALA A 110 -6.22 4.75 -11.38
N GLU A 111 -5.97 5.39 -10.23
CA GLU A 111 -4.92 6.40 -10.12
C GLU A 111 -3.52 5.79 -10.17
N SER A 112 -3.30 4.64 -9.54
CA SER A 112 -2.01 3.96 -9.63
C SER A 112 -1.70 3.51 -11.05
N THR A 113 -2.71 3.10 -11.80
CA THR A 113 -2.58 2.74 -13.23
C THR A 113 -2.22 3.98 -14.04
N ARG A 114 -2.95 5.07 -13.84
CA ARG A 114 -2.70 6.33 -14.54
C ARG A 114 -1.27 6.85 -14.30
N LEU A 115 -0.77 6.70 -13.09
CA LEU A 115 0.58 7.15 -12.71
C LEU A 115 1.68 6.13 -13.05
N GLY A 116 1.32 4.97 -13.59
CA GLY A 116 2.28 3.96 -14.01
C GLY A 116 2.95 3.20 -12.88
N VAL A 117 2.33 3.14 -11.70
CA VAL A 117 2.90 2.45 -10.54
C VAL A 117 2.07 1.25 -10.08
N CYS A 118 1.05 0.88 -10.81
CA CYS A 118 0.22 -0.27 -10.50
C CYS A 118 0.94 -1.57 -10.84
N VAL A 119 1.04 -2.49 -9.88
CA VAL A 119 1.51 -3.83 -10.16
C VAL A 119 0.42 -4.61 -10.91
N ASN A 120 0.82 -5.37 -11.91
CA ASN A 120 -0.12 -6.16 -12.72
C ASN A 120 -0.18 -7.59 -12.17
N LEU A 121 -1.02 -7.79 -11.16
CA LEU A 121 -1.27 -9.11 -10.58
C LEU A 121 -2.71 -9.54 -10.87
N THR A 122 -2.85 -10.82 -11.16
CA THR A 122 -4.19 -11.43 -11.33
C THR A 122 -4.87 -11.54 -9.97
N HIS A 123 -6.13 -11.16 -9.93
CA HIS A 123 -6.93 -11.15 -8.68
C HIS A 123 -8.05 -12.17 -8.74
#